data_debf614c9b42ab99b170c792b723a6e1
#
_entry.id   debf614c9b42ab99b170c792b723a6e1
#
_cell.length_a   1.000
_cell.length_b   1.000
_cell.length_c   1.000
_cell.angle_alpha   90.00
_cell.angle_beta   90.00
_cell.angle_gamma   90.00
#
_symmetry.space_group_name_H-M   'P 1'
#
loop_
_entity.id
_entity.type
_entity.pdbx_description
1 polymer ?
#
loop_
_entity_poly.entity_id
_entity_poly.type
_entity_poly.pdbx_seq_one_letter_code
_entity_poly.pdbx_strand_id
1 'polypeptide(L)'
;DIGNEYISRQPNHEQPFYADQGTTCLAILSNTAQLAEIEISQTFAIPVSADDRLRAEMEAVIDITERQAGRSQKKAELTLKTLIRMEKENPRLQFTTSFDNQMTNHRLRVLFPTHLKTDQHLADSIFETVERPNQPHATFWKNPSNPQHQECFVSLFDGENGVTIGNYGLNEYEILPDTNTIAITLLRSIGEMGDWGYFPTPEAQCLGQHSLSYSFESITKQTQFASYWRAQEGQVPVIATQTDQHEGRLAAEYSYLTGTNDQVALTAFKRRLSDNALITRCYNLSNHKACLLYTSPSPRDQRG
;
A
#
# COMPACT_ATOMS: atom_id res chain seq x y z
N ASP A 1 -19.67 1.56 3.14
CA ASP A 1 -19.35 2.85 2.55
C ASP A 1 -20.59 3.38 1.82
N ILE A 2 -21.01 4.59 2.14
CA ILE A 2 -22.16 5.27 1.53
C ILE A 2 -21.72 6.50 0.71
N GLY A 3 -20.42 6.60 0.41
CA GLY A 3 -19.83 7.64 -0.42
C GLY A 3 -20.02 7.37 -1.92
N ASN A 4 -19.09 7.90 -2.72
CA ASN A 4 -19.00 7.71 -4.16
C ASN A 4 -17.56 7.33 -4.54
N GLU A 5 -17.19 7.27 -5.81
CA GLU A 5 -15.85 6.90 -6.24
C GLU A 5 -14.75 7.86 -5.79
N TYR A 6 -15.08 9.11 -5.53
CA TYR A 6 -14.11 10.13 -5.11
C TYR A 6 -13.97 10.24 -3.59
N ILE A 7 -15.07 10.05 -2.85
CA ILE A 7 -15.12 10.35 -1.42
C ILE A 7 -15.72 9.16 -0.65
N SER A 8 -14.95 8.61 0.28
CA SER A 8 -15.43 7.60 1.22
C SER A 8 -16.30 8.25 2.30
N ARG A 9 -17.43 7.64 2.59
CA ARG A 9 -18.36 8.07 3.65
C ARG A 9 -18.79 6.89 4.49
N GLN A 10 -18.45 6.94 5.78
CA GLN A 10 -18.96 5.96 6.75
C GLN A 10 -20.39 6.36 7.16
N PRO A 11 -21.33 5.40 7.29
CA PRO A 11 -22.65 5.69 7.87
C PRO A 11 -22.54 6.33 9.24
N ASN A 12 -23.45 7.26 9.54
CA ASN A 12 -23.47 7.96 10.80
C ASN A 12 -23.69 7.00 11.98
N HIS A 13 -22.96 7.24 13.08
CA HIS A 13 -23.11 6.49 14.35
C HIS A 13 -22.81 4.98 14.27
N GLU A 14 -22.23 4.50 13.19
CA GLU A 14 -21.86 3.10 13.05
C GLU A 14 -20.37 2.86 13.31
N GLN A 15 -20.08 1.72 13.96
CA GLN A 15 -18.71 1.33 14.29
C GLN A 15 -18.14 0.36 13.23
N PRO A 16 -16.82 0.34 13.03
CA PRO A 16 -16.16 -0.66 12.21
C PRO A 16 -16.39 -2.09 12.74
N PHE A 17 -16.40 -3.06 11.84
CA PHE A 17 -16.31 -4.48 12.19
C PHE A 17 -14.84 -4.89 12.15
N TYR A 18 -14.38 -5.58 13.19
CA TYR A 18 -13.01 -6.07 13.28
C TYR A 18 -12.96 -7.60 13.13
N ALA A 19 -11.98 -8.09 12.40
CA ALA A 19 -11.82 -9.51 12.13
C ALA A 19 -11.49 -10.34 13.38
N ASP A 20 -10.90 -9.72 14.40
CA ASP A 20 -10.60 -10.33 15.71
C ASP A 20 -11.86 -10.63 16.54
N GLN A 21 -13.01 -10.06 16.18
CA GLN A 21 -14.30 -10.35 16.80
C GLN A 21 -14.94 -11.67 16.29
N GLY A 22 -14.35 -12.27 15.28
CA GLY A 22 -14.78 -13.54 14.69
C GLY A 22 -13.97 -14.75 15.15
N THR A 23 -14.00 -15.80 14.34
CA THR A 23 -13.18 -17.00 14.55
C THR A 23 -11.84 -16.83 13.86
N THR A 24 -10.75 -17.06 14.59
CA THR A 24 -9.38 -17.02 14.06
C THR A 24 -8.72 -18.38 14.17
N CYS A 25 -8.18 -18.87 13.05
CA CYS A 25 -7.34 -20.06 12.98
C CYS A 25 -5.94 -19.67 12.50
N LEU A 26 -4.92 -20.32 13.04
CA LEU A 26 -3.53 -20.11 12.69
C LEU A 26 -2.87 -21.40 12.29
N ALA A 27 -2.14 -21.42 11.17
CA ALA A 27 -1.39 -22.57 10.68
C ALA A 27 0.05 -22.17 10.33
N ILE A 28 1.03 -22.91 10.80
CA ILE A 28 2.42 -22.79 10.38
C ILE A 28 2.58 -23.64 9.11
N LEU A 29 2.86 -22.99 7.96
CA LEU A 29 3.03 -23.66 6.67
C LEU A 29 4.47 -24.05 6.41
N SER A 30 5.42 -23.21 6.88
CA SER A 30 6.86 -23.45 6.75
C SER A 30 7.57 -22.91 7.98
N ASN A 31 8.59 -23.65 8.44
CA ASN A 31 9.49 -23.21 9.51
C ASN A 31 10.86 -23.82 9.28
N THR A 32 11.66 -23.16 8.46
CA THR A 32 13.03 -23.57 8.10
C THR A 32 14.03 -22.51 8.54
N ALA A 33 15.31 -22.80 8.41
CA ALA A 33 16.37 -21.82 8.71
C ALA A 33 16.36 -20.61 7.74
N GLN A 34 15.67 -20.69 6.61
CA GLN A 34 15.64 -19.65 5.56
C GLN A 34 14.28 -18.94 5.44
N LEU A 35 13.19 -19.64 5.83
CA LEU A 35 11.84 -19.19 5.56
C LEU A 35 10.89 -19.62 6.68
N ALA A 36 10.12 -18.68 7.21
CA ALA A 36 8.94 -18.94 8.02
C ALA A 36 7.69 -18.43 7.30
N GLU A 37 6.65 -19.25 7.27
CA GLU A 37 5.34 -18.92 6.69
C GLU A 37 4.22 -19.32 7.65
N ILE A 38 3.33 -18.37 7.91
CA ILE A 38 2.18 -18.54 8.77
C ILE A 38 0.94 -18.09 8.02
N GLU A 39 -0.10 -18.91 8.00
CA GLU A 39 -1.42 -18.52 7.52
C GLU A 39 -2.33 -18.19 8.71
N ILE A 40 -2.97 -17.03 8.66
CA ILE A 40 -4.03 -16.62 9.56
C ILE A 40 -5.34 -16.62 8.77
N SER A 41 -6.30 -17.42 9.19
CA SER A 41 -7.65 -17.45 8.61
C SER A 41 -8.63 -16.87 9.63
N GLN A 42 -9.35 -15.81 9.23
CA GLN A 42 -10.28 -15.08 10.08
C GLN A 42 -11.66 -15.05 9.41
N THR A 43 -12.69 -15.55 10.11
CA THR A 43 -14.08 -15.55 9.63
C THR A 43 -14.94 -14.73 10.57
N PHE A 44 -15.62 -13.73 10.05
CA PHE A 44 -16.49 -12.84 10.81
C PHE A 44 -17.67 -12.35 9.96
N ALA A 45 -18.78 -12.00 10.63
CA ALA A 45 -20.00 -11.60 9.96
C ALA A 45 -20.08 -10.08 9.78
N ILE A 46 -20.29 -9.64 8.54
CA ILE A 46 -20.48 -8.22 8.18
C ILE A 46 -21.81 -8.01 7.45
N PRO A 47 -22.36 -6.78 7.44
CA PRO A 47 -23.54 -6.44 6.64
C PRO A 47 -23.32 -6.75 5.16
N VAL A 48 -24.34 -7.32 4.50
CA VAL A 48 -24.23 -7.69 3.07
C VAL A 48 -24.19 -6.47 2.13
N SER A 49 -24.66 -5.30 2.61
CA SER A 49 -24.72 -4.06 1.83
C SER A 49 -24.97 -2.87 2.77
N ALA A 50 -25.05 -1.66 2.21
CA ALA A 50 -25.83 -0.59 2.80
C ALA A 50 -27.33 -0.97 2.82
N ASP A 51 -28.16 -0.20 3.56
CA ASP A 51 -29.61 -0.35 3.55
C ASP A 51 -30.25 0.19 2.25
N ASP A 52 -31.54 -0.07 2.05
CA ASP A 52 -32.27 0.32 0.82
C ASP A 52 -32.37 1.83 0.63
N ARG A 53 -32.12 2.60 1.68
CA ARG A 53 -32.14 4.06 1.65
C ARG A 53 -31.01 4.63 0.80
N LEU A 54 -29.83 3.98 0.76
CA LEU A 54 -28.69 4.44 -0.03
C LEU A 54 -29.08 4.60 -1.50
N ARG A 55 -29.77 3.62 -2.07
CA ARG A 55 -30.19 3.69 -3.46
C ARG A 55 -31.12 4.88 -3.74
N ALA A 56 -32.09 5.10 -2.88
CA ALA A 56 -33.02 6.23 -3.02
C ALA A 56 -32.29 7.60 -2.89
N GLU A 57 -31.30 7.68 -1.98
CA GLU A 57 -30.49 8.89 -1.81
C GLU A 57 -29.59 9.16 -3.03
N MET A 58 -29.01 8.11 -3.65
CA MET A 58 -28.23 8.21 -4.88
C MET A 58 -29.10 8.66 -6.06
N GLU A 59 -30.27 8.05 -6.26
CA GLU A 59 -31.23 8.41 -7.31
C GLU A 59 -31.76 9.83 -7.17
N ALA A 60 -31.92 10.32 -5.93
CA ALA A 60 -32.32 11.69 -5.60
C ALA A 60 -31.15 12.69 -5.61
N VAL A 61 -29.92 12.25 -5.90
CA VAL A 61 -28.68 13.06 -5.91
C VAL A 61 -28.49 13.82 -4.59
N ILE A 62 -28.68 13.12 -3.47
CA ILE A 62 -28.43 13.72 -2.14
C ILE A 62 -26.93 13.85 -1.94
N ASP A 63 -26.50 15.05 -1.50
CA ASP A 63 -25.09 15.33 -1.14
C ASP A 63 -24.59 14.27 -0.16
N ILE A 64 -23.40 13.73 -0.39
CA ILE A 64 -22.83 12.64 0.44
C ILE A 64 -22.74 13.00 1.92
N THR A 65 -22.57 14.29 2.25
CA THR A 65 -22.53 14.77 3.65
C THR A 65 -23.90 14.75 4.32
N GLU A 66 -24.98 14.71 3.54
CA GLU A 66 -26.37 14.74 4.00
C GLU A 66 -27.01 13.35 4.00
N ARG A 67 -26.35 12.35 3.44
CA ARG A 67 -26.82 10.97 3.39
C ARG A 67 -27.06 10.41 4.79
N GLN A 68 -28.16 9.70 4.93
CA GLN A 68 -28.62 9.07 6.17
C GLN A 68 -28.69 7.55 6.07
N ALA A 69 -28.33 6.99 4.92
CA ALA A 69 -28.29 5.54 4.73
C ALA A 69 -27.40 4.87 5.79
N GLY A 70 -27.85 3.74 6.28
CA GLY A 70 -27.14 2.90 7.23
C GLY A 70 -26.66 1.62 6.58
N ARG A 71 -26.38 0.61 7.41
CA ARG A 71 -26.02 -0.74 6.98
C ARG A 71 -27.22 -1.66 7.02
N SER A 72 -27.27 -2.61 6.08
CA SER A 72 -28.24 -3.70 6.10
C SER A 72 -28.17 -4.48 7.41
N GLN A 73 -29.32 -4.89 7.95
CA GLN A 73 -29.40 -5.79 9.12
C GLN A 73 -29.03 -7.25 8.75
N LYS A 74 -29.13 -7.60 7.46
CA LYS A 74 -28.70 -8.91 6.96
C LYS A 74 -27.17 -8.94 6.93
N LYS A 75 -26.60 -9.99 7.51
CA LYS A 75 -25.14 -10.21 7.53
C LYS A 75 -24.79 -11.49 6.77
N ALA A 76 -23.57 -11.54 6.27
CA ALA A 76 -22.93 -12.72 5.71
C ALA A 76 -21.52 -12.86 6.27
N GLU A 77 -20.98 -14.06 6.22
CA GLU A 77 -19.61 -14.33 6.64
C GLU A 77 -18.61 -13.89 5.58
N LEU A 78 -17.57 -13.20 6.01
CA LEU A 78 -16.37 -12.93 5.23
C LEU A 78 -15.21 -13.70 5.85
N THR A 79 -14.52 -14.49 5.03
CA THR A 79 -13.30 -15.18 5.44
C THR A 79 -12.10 -14.51 4.77
N LEU A 80 -11.17 -14.02 5.59
CA LEU A 80 -9.88 -13.50 5.16
C LEU A 80 -8.81 -14.56 5.44
N LYS A 81 -7.99 -14.87 4.44
CA LYS A 81 -6.78 -15.69 4.60
C LYS A 81 -5.56 -14.82 4.36
N THR A 82 -4.77 -14.63 5.39
CA THR A 82 -3.55 -13.83 5.32
C THR A 82 -2.33 -14.72 5.50
N LEU A 83 -1.56 -14.89 4.43
CA LEU A 83 -0.25 -15.50 4.48
C LEU A 83 0.77 -14.44 4.93
N ILE A 84 1.51 -14.74 5.99
CA ILE A 84 2.64 -13.94 6.47
C ILE A 84 3.92 -14.72 6.16
N ARG A 85 4.83 -14.07 5.43
CA ARG A 85 6.10 -14.64 5.03
C ARG A 85 7.25 -13.82 5.58
N MET A 86 8.21 -14.50 6.20
CA MET A 86 9.45 -13.95 6.73
C MET A 86 10.63 -14.74 6.19
N GLU A 87 11.53 -14.07 5.49
CA GLU A 87 12.74 -14.64 4.92
C GLU A 87 13.96 -14.25 5.76
N LYS A 88 14.93 -15.15 5.85
CA LYS A 88 16.21 -14.85 6.49
C LYS A 88 16.87 -13.65 5.78
N GLU A 89 17.42 -12.74 6.57
CA GLU A 89 18.13 -11.54 6.08
C GLU A 89 17.24 -10.50 5.36
N ASN A 90 15.92 -10.75 5.25
CA ASN A 90 14.97 -9.76 4.75
C ASN A 90 14.24 -9.12 5.94
N PRO A 91 14.43 -7.82 6.22
CA PRO A 91 13.78 -7.16 7.36
C PRO A 91 12.27 -6.95 7.17
N ARG A 92 11.76 -7.21 5.97
CA ARG A 92 10.33 -7.07 5.66
C ARG A 92 9.55 -8.32 6.02
N LEU A 93 8.43 -8.14 6.71
CA LEU A 93 7.35 -9.10 6.73
C LEU A 93 6.50 -8.88 5.48
N GLN A 94 6.28 -9.92 4.70
CA GLN A 94 5.44 -9.89 3.51
C GLN A 94 4.08 -10.50 3.84
N PHE A 95 3.02 -9.87 3.38
CA PHE A 95 1.64 -10.29 3.59
C PHE A 95 0.96 -10.49 2.25
N THR A 96 0.16 -11.55 2.15
CA THR A 96 -0.79 -11.74 1.05
C THR A 96 -2.14 -12.09 1.65
N THR A 97 -3.10 -11.18 1.51
CA THR A 97 -4.47 -11.38 1.99
C THR A 97 -5.38 -11.74 0.84
N SER A 98 -6.06 -12.88 0.96
CA SER A 98 -7.00 -13.40 -0.04
C SER A 98 -8.39 -13.55 0.56
N PHE A 99 -9.43 -13.21 -0.23
CA PHE A 99 -10.82 -13.33 0.17
C PHE A 99 -11.74 -13.36 -1.05
N ASP A 100 -12.97 -13.82 -0.84
CA ASP A 100 -14.05 -13.75 -1.82
C ASP A 100 -15.05 -12.68 -1.39
N ASN A 101 -15.12 -11.58 -2.13
CA ASN A 101 -16.04 -10.48 -1.84
C ASN A 101 -17.44 -10.81 -2.39
N GLN A 102 -18.39 -11.07 -1.51
CA GLN A 102 -19.80 -11.28 -1.83
C GLN A 102 -20.71 -10.15 -1.33
N MET A 103 -20.12 -9.08 -0.77
CA MET A 103 -20.81 -7.97 -0.16
C MET A 103 -20.59 -6.67 -0.98
N THR A 104 -21.51 -5.73 -0.82
CA THR A 104 -21.49 -4.44 -1.52
C THR A 104 -21.40 -3.26 -0.54
N ASN A 105 -21.03 -2.09 -1.02
CA ASN A 105 -21.03 -0.83 -0.28
C ASN A 105 -20.24 -0.88 1.04
N HIS A 106 -19.03 -1.45 1.01
CA HIS A 106 -18.16 -1.52 2.18
C HIS A 106 -16.71 -1.18 1.83
N ARG A 107 -15.91 -0.96 2.85
CA ARG A 107 -14.47 -0.71 2.76
C ARG A 107 -13.75 -1.67 3.68
N LEU A 108 -12.83 -2.46 3.12
CA LEU A 108 -11.97 -3.39 3.86
C LEU A 108 -10.57 -2.79 3.97
N ARG A 109 -10.01 -2.75 5.18
CA ARG A 109 -8.68 -2.21 5.45
C ARG A 109 -7.87 -3.15 6.32
N VAL A 110 -6.55 -3.18 6.11
CA VAL A 110 -5.61 -3.71 7.10
C VAL A 110 -5.06 -2.55 7.94
N LEU A 111 -4.92 -2.79 9.24
CA LEU A 111 -4.55 -1.77 10.23
C LEU A 111 -3.20 -2.13 10.86
N PHE A 112 -2.30 -1.15 10.91
CA PHE A 112 -1.00 -1.24 11.58
C PHE A 112 -0.92 -0.18 12.69
N PRO A 113 -1.37 -0.49 13.93
CA PRO A 113 -1.24 0.42 15.07
C PRO A 113 0.25 0.62 15.39
N THR A 114 0.76 1.85 15.25
CA THR A 114 2.19 2.10 15.44
C THR A 114 2.52 2.65 16.83
N HIS A 115 1.59 3.37 17.44
CA HIS A 115 1.79 4.12 18.70
C HIS A 115 2.95 5.12 18.66
N LEU A 116 3.49 5.42 17.47
CA LEU A 116 4.55 6.42 17.29
C LEU A 116 4.02 7.82 17.59
N LYS A 117 4.87 8.66 18.16
CA LYS A 117 4.50 10.04 18.51
C LYS A 117 5.02 10.98 17.44
N THR A 118 4.26 11.12 16.39
CA THR A 118 4.50 12.06 15.30
C THR A 118 3.18 12.59 14.77
N ASP A 119 3.16 13.81 14.28
CA ASP A 119 1.99 14.47 13.66
C ASP A 119 2.07 14.48 12.14
N GLN A 120 3.16 13.93 11.60
CA GLN A 120 3.41 13.85 10.15
C GLN A 120 3.85 12.44 9.74
N HIS A 121 3.64 12.13 8.48
CA HIS A 121 4.09 10.91 7.83
C HIS A 121 4.66 11.23 6.44
N LEU A 122 5.44 10.30 5.91
CA LEU A 122 5.96 10.34 4.54
C LEU A 122 5.19 9.33 3.69
N ALA A 123 4.84 9.74 2.47
CA ALA A 123 4.30 8.85 1.46
C ALA A 123 5.12 8.96 0.17
N ASP A 124 5.30 7.83 -0.50
CA ASP A 124 5.89 7.78 -1.83
C ASP A 124 4.93 8.40 -2.85
N SER A 125 5.47 9.20 -3.76
CA SER A 125 4.74 9.86 -4.82
C SER A 125 5.56 9.84 -6.11
N ILE A 126 5.11 10.56 -7.15
CA ILE A 126 5.76 10.53 -8.47
C ILE A 126 7.12 11.26 -8.40
N PHE A 127 8.20 10.49 -8.29
CA PHE A 127 9.60 10.96 -8.19
C PHE A 127 9.91 11.85 -7.00
N GLU A 128 9.17 11.69 -5.92
CA GLU A 128 9.41 12.39 -4.66
C GLU A 128 8.85 11.60 -3.47
N THR A 129 9.25 11.97 -2.27
CA THR A 129 8.54 11.63 -1.04
C THR A 129 7.79 12.87 -0.56
N VAL A 130 6.54 12.73 -0.19
CA VAL A 130 5.70 13.84 0.28
C VAL A 130 5.47 13.70 1.78
N GLU A 131 5.81 14.73 2.51
CA GLU A 131 5.47 14.85 3.93
C GLU A 131 4.06 15.42 4.08
N ARG A 132 3.23 14.77 4.88
CA ARG A 132 1.81 15.10 5.06
C ARG A 132 1.44 15.07 6.54
N PRO A 133 0.52 15.96 6.98
CA PRO A 133 -0.02 15.87 8.33
C PRO A 133 -0.86 14.59 8.49
N ASN A 134 -0.78 13.97 9.69
CA ASN A 134 -1.56 12.78 10.02
C ASN A 134 -3.06 13.06 10.10
N GLN A 135 -3.43 14.31 10.37
CA GLN A 135 -4.82 14.75 10.38
C GLN A 135 -5.06 15.82 9.31
N PRO A 136 -6.18 15.75 8.58
CA PRO A 136 -6.51 16.73 7.57
C PRO A 136 -6.85 18.09 8.19
N HIS A 137 -6.53 19.17 7.48
CA HIS A 137 -7.03 20.49 7.81
C HIS A 137 -8.50 20.60 7.41
N ALA A 138 -9.40 20.55 8.41
CA ALA A 138 -10.85 20.49 8.20
C ALA A 138 -11.52 21.85 7.96
N THR A 139 -10.80 22.98 8.03
CA THR A 139 -11.38 24.33 8.15
C THR A 139 -12.31 24.73 7.01
N PHE A 140 -12.13 24.16 5.81
CA PHE A 140 -12.90 24.53 4.63
C PHE A 140 -13.65 23.36 3.99
N TRP A 141 -13.62 22.18 4.59
CA TRP A 141 -14.21 20.98 4.02
C TRP A 141 -15.48 20.58 4.77
N LYS A 142 -16.59 20.40 4.06
CA LYS A 142 -17.84 19.88 4.63
C LYS A 142 -17.67 18.43 5.13
N ASN A 143 -16.84 17.63 4.46
CA ASN A 143 -16.56 16.24 4.80
C ASN A 143 -15.06 16.02 4.77
N PRO A 144 -14.32 16.42 5.82
CA PRO A 144 -12.89 16.19 5.87
C PRO A 144 -12.64 14.69 5.95
N SER A 145 -12.25 14.11 4.84
CA SER A 145 -11.78 12.73 4.78
C SER A 145 -10.27 12.73 4.72
N ASN A 146 -9.65 11.74 5.36
CA ASN A 146 -8.21 11.61 5.42
C ASN A 146 -7.61 10.51 4.52
N PRO A 147 -8.38 9.71 3.75
CA PRO A 147 -7.78 8.83 2.76
C PRO A 147 -6.92 9.62 1.77
N GLN A 148 -5.70 9.13 1.57
CA GLN A 148 -4.69 9.76 0.74
C GLN A 148 -4.06 8.73 -0.18
N HIS A 149 -3.34 9.19 -1.20
CA HIS A 149 -2.68 8.38 -2.20
C HIS A 149 -1.22 8.13 -1.84
N GLN A 150 -0.73 6.92 -2.13
CA GLN A 150 0.68 6.51 -2.11
C GLN A 150 1.03 5.75 -3.41
N GLU A 151 2.30 5.77 -3.81
CA GLU A 151 2.80 4.90 -4.87
C GLU A 151 3.23 3.53 -4.29
N CYS A 152 4.43 3.43 -3.73
CA CYS A 152 4.98 2.17 -3.25
C CYS A 152 4.95 2.01 -1.74
N PHE A 153 4.92 3.11 -0.97
CA PHE A 153 4.95 3.03 0.49
C PHE A 153 4.36 4.25 1.20
N VAL A 154 4.01 4.02 2.45
CA VAL A 154 3.77 5.04 3.47
C VAL A 154 4.62 4.73 4.70
N SER A 155 5.18 5.75 5.35
CA SER A 155 6.05 5.59 6.49
C SER A 155 5.74 6.60 7.60
N LEU A 156 5.67 6.11 8.84
CA LEU A 156 5.64 6.90 10.05
C LEU A 156 7.00 6.79 10.76
N PHE A 157 7.55 7.93 11.19
CA PHE A 157 8.84 7.99 11.85
C PHE A 157 8.84 9.09 12.92
N ASP A 158 9.29 8.79 14.14
CA ASP A 158 9.28 9.72 15.28
C ASP A 158 10.64 10.41 15.53
N GLY A 159 11.60 10.18 14.62
CA GLY A 159 12.98 10.68 14.73
C GLY A 159 13.99 9.62 15.17
N GLU A 160 13.53 8.51 15.77
CA GLU A 160 14.38 7.40 16.22
C GLU A 160 13.91 6.05 15.67
N ASN A 161 12.61 5.79 15.77
CA ASN A 161 11.95 4.56 15.34
C ASN A 161 10.80 4.86 14.40
N GLY A 162 10.44 3.88 13.60
CA GLY A 162 9.34 4.03 12.67
C GLY A 162 8.88 2.72 12.06
N VAL A 163 7.95 2.87 11.14
CA VAL A 163 7.37 1.78 10.36
C VAL A 163 7.22 2.22 8.92
N THR A 164 7.62 1.38 7.99
CA THR A 164 7.34 1.53 6.56
C THR A 164 6.41 0.40 6.13
N ILE A 165 5.28 0.78 5.53
CA ILE A 165 4.35 -0.16 4.89
C ILE A 165 4.51 -0.02 3.39
N GLY A 166 5.02 -1.08 2.76
CA GLY A 166 5.08 -1.20 1.31
C GLY A 166 3.78 -1.81 0.77
N ASN A 167 3.40 -1.44 -0.44
CA ASN A 167 2.20 -1.97 -1.10
C ASN A 167 2.49 -2.42 -2.53
N TYR A 168 1.56 -3.21 -3.09
CA TYR A 168 1.62 -3.71 -4.46
C TYR A 168 0.27 -3.40 -5.15
N GLY A 169 0.10 -2.13 -5.55
CA GLY A 169 -1.14 -1.65 -6.18
C GLY A 169 -2.25 -1.26 -5.19
N LEU A 170 -1.93 -1.09 -3.91
CA LEU A 170 -2.85 -0.61 -2.87
C LEU A 170 -2.59 0.86 -2.58
N ASN A 171 -3.05 1.72 -3.46
CA ASN A 171 -2.66 3.13 -3.47
C ASN A 171 -3.40 4.00 -2.45
N GLU A 172 -4.51 3.55 -1.87
CA GLU A 172 -5.24 4.32 -0.85
C GLU A 172 -4.81 3.90 0.56
N TYR A 173 -4.44 4.90 1.38
CA TYR A 173 -4.17 4.73 2.80
C TYR A 173 -4.77 5.88 3.61
N GLU A 174 -4.79 5.72 4.92
CA GLU A 174 -5.21 6.73 5.89
C GLU A 174 -4.39 6.58 7.18
N ILE A 175 -4.04 7.69 7.83
CA ILE A 175 -3.52 7.66 9.19
C ILE A 175 -4.64 7.93 10.18
N LEU A 176 -4.97 6.93 11.01
CA LEU A 176 -5.97 7.05 12.05
C LEU A 176 -5.35 7.68 13.31
N PRO A 177 -5.98 8.73 13.89
CA PRO A 177 -5.29 9.63 14.83
C PRO A 177 -4.92 9.02 16.17
N ASP A 178 -5.78 8.20 16.77
CA ASP A 178 -5.65 7.81 18.19
C ASP A 178 -4.32 7.10 18.51
N THR A 179 -3.85 6.25 17.62
CA THR A 179 -2.62 5.46 17.78
C THR A 179 -1.65 5.64 16.63
N ASN A 180 -1.85 6.66 15.79
CA ASN A 180 -1.14 6.80 14.52
C ASN A 180 -1.13 5.47 13.76
N THR A 181 -2.32 4.89 13.60
CA THR A 181 -2.48 3.64 12.86
C THR A 181 -2.41 3.89 11.37
N ILE A 182 -1.51 3.21 10.68
CA ILE A 182 -1.51 3.17 9.21
C ILE A 182 -2.60 2.19 8.78
N ALA A 183 -3.62 2.69 8.08
CA ALA A 183 -4.71 1.90 7.52
C ALA A 183 -4.57 1.84 6.00
N ILE A 184 -4.28 0.66 5.45
CA ILE A 184 -4.21 0.44 3.99
C ILE A 184 -5.56 -0.11 3.52
N THR A 185 -6.13 0.50 2.49
CA THR A 185 -7.37 0.03 1.89
C THR A 185 -7.07 -1.17 0.98
N LEU A 186 -7.63 -2.32 1.35
CA LEU A 186 -7.56 -3.56 0.56
C LEU A 186 -8.66 -3.58 -0.51
N LEU A 187 -9.86 -3.12 -0.16
CA LEU A 187 -11.02 -3.08 -1.04
C LEU A 187 -11.90 -1.89 -0.66
N ARG A 188 -12.44 -1.23 -1.66
CA ARG A 188 -13.49 -0.25 -1.50
C ARG A 188 -14.59 -0.52 -2.53
N SER A 189 -15.76 -0.95 -2.04
CA SER A 189 -16.94 -1.29 -2.84
C SER A 189 -17.94 -0.17 -2.76
N ILE A 190 -18.32 0.42 -3.90
CA ILE A 190 -19.26 1.52 -4.00
C ILE A 190 -20.14 1.35 -5.23
N GLY A 191 -21.28 2.06 -5.30
CA GLY A 191 -22.29 1.86 -6.32
C GLY A 191 -22.49 3.02 -7.30
N GLU A 192 -21.77 4.16 -7.12
CA GLU A 192 -21.91 5.30 -8.00
C GLU A 192 -20.60 6.07 -8.20
N MET A 193 -20.49 6.78 -9.32
CA MET A 193 -19.31 7.56 -9.68
C MET A 193 -19.20 8.85 -8.89
N GLY A 194 -20.27 9.62 -8.76
CA GLY A 194 -20.24 10.94 -8.14
C GLY A 194 -21.60 11.44 -7.71
N ASP A 195 -21.65 12.67 -7.18
CA ASP A 195 -22.81 13.30 -6.56
C ASP A 195 -23.40 14.50 -7.35
N TRP A 196 -22.94 14.70 -8.59
CA TRP A 196 -23.51 15.71 -9.50
C TRP A 196 -24.61 15.15 -10.43
N GLY A 197 -24.95 13.89 -10.26
CA GLY A 197 -25.96 13.14 -11.00
C GLY A 197 -25.91 11.68 -10.57
N TYR A 198 -26.95 10.92 -10.89
CA TYR A 198 -26.96 9.48 -10.63
C TYR A 198 -26.26 8.71 -11.76
N PHE A 199 -25.04 8.26 -11.49
CA PHE A 199 -24.21 7.48 -12.42
C PHE A 199 -23.81 6.15 -11.78
N PRO A 200 -24.63 5.09 -11.90
CA PRO A 200 -24.36 3.82 -11.27
C PRO A 200 -23.13 3.15 -11.83
N THR A 201 -22.28 2.62 -10.94
CA THR A 201 -21.05 1.88 -11.25
C THR A 201 -21.08 0.49 -10.60
N PRO A 202 -21.92 -0.44 -11.11
CA PRO A 202 -22.13 -1.74 -10.48
C PRO A 202 -20.86 -2.58 -10.39
N GLU A 203 -19.95 -2.47 -11.34
CA GLU A 203 -18.67 -3.20 -11.34
C GLU A 203 -17.70 -2.68 -10.24
N ALA A 204 -17.86 -1.44 -9.78
CA ALA A 204 -17.09 -0.88 -8.68
C ALA A 204 -17.45 -1.49 -7.31
N GLN A 205 -18.43 -2.36 -7.24
CA GLN A 205 -18.67 -3.22 -6.08
C GLN A 205 -17.60 -4.31 -5.93
N CYS A 206 -16.78 -4.56 -6.96
CA CYS A 206 -15.63 -5.44 -6.93
C CYS A 206 -15.95 -6.81 -6.32
N LEU A 207 -17.01 -7.47 -6.78
CA LEU A 207 -17.39 -8.81 -6.31
C LEU A 207 -16.40 -9.87 -6.82
N GLY A 208 -16.24 -10.95 -6.06
CA GLY A 208 -15.43 -12.12 -6.41
C GLY A 208 -14.11 -12.22 -5.66
N GLN A 209 -13.18 -12.99 -6.23
CA GLN A 209 -11.91 -13.34 -5.60
C GLN A 209 -10.88 -12.21 -5.67
N HIS A 210 -10.28 -11.92 -4.54
CA HIS A 210 -9.19 -10.95 -4.41
C HIS A 210 -7.97 -11.60 -3.75
N SER A 211 -6.78 -11.19 -4.19
CA SER A 211 -5.51 -11.55 -3.57
C SER A 211 -4.58 -10.34 -3.63
N LEU A 212 -4.25 -9.79 -2.48
CA LEU A 212 -3.63 -8.48 -2.34
C LEU A 212 -2.38 -8.60 -1.47
N SER A 213 -1.28 -7.96 -1.90
CA SER A 213 0.00 -8.05 -1.20
C SER A 213 0.46 -6.70 -0.68
N TYR A 214 1.10 -6.74 0.48
CA TYR A 214 1.70 -5.59 1.15
C TYR A 214 2.83 -6.06 2.06
N SER A 215 3.63 -5.14 2.58
CA SER A 215 4.74 -5.48 3.46
C SER A 215 4.84 -4.52 4.64
N PHE A 216 5.42 -5.00 5.73
CA PHE A 216 5.72 -4.23 6.93
C PHE A 216 7.21 -4.31 7.23
N GLU A 217 7.80 -3.17 7.54
CA GLU A 217 9.18 -3.10 8.02
C GLU A 217 9.27 -2.15 9.22
N SER A 218 9.85 -2.63 10.32
CA SER A 218 10.24 -1.78 11.45
C SER A 218 11.56 -1.09 11.11
N ILE A 219 11.61 0.22 11.28
CA ILE A 219 12.76 1.03 10.88
C ILE A 219 13.35 1.84 12.04
N THR A 220 14.62 2.16 11.89
CA THR A 220 15.35 3.11 12.72
C THR A 220 15.87 4.25 11.83
N LYS A 221 16.48 5.27 12.45
CA LYS A 221 17.12 6.36 11.71
C LYS A 221 18.15 5.87 10.68
N GLN A 222 18.82 4.76 10.93
CA GLN A 222 19.84 4.19 10.04
C GLN A 222 19.23 3.41 8.88
N THR A 223 18.04 2.85 9.04
CA THR A 223 17.42 1.95 8.06
C THR A 223 16.26 2.59 7.28
N GLN A 224 15.88 3.83 7.61
CA GLN A 224 14.75 4.53 7.04
C GLN A 224 14.78 4.55 5.50
N PHE A 225 15.81 5.11 4.89
CA PHE A 225 15.89 5.20 3.42
C PHE A 225 16.04 3.84 2.76
N ALA A 226 16.78 2.93 3.39
CA ALA A 226 16.90 1.56 2.90
C ALA A 226 15.53 0.84 2.86
N SER A 227 14.61 1.13 3.80
CA SER A 227 13.25 0.58 3.77
C SER A 227 12.42 1.10 2.59
N TYR A 228 12.59 2.38 2.24
CA TYR A 228 11.92 2.98 1.07
C TYR A 228 12.38 2.32 -0.23
N TRP A 229 13.69 2.10 -0.35
CA TRP A 229 14.27 1.33 -1.45
C TRP A 229 13.67 -0.07 -1.54
N ARG A 230 13.63 -0.80 -0.43
CA ARG A 230 13.07 -2.15 -0.41
C ARG A 230 11.59 -2.19 -0.76
N ALA A 231 10.81 -1.17 -0.38
CA ALA A 231 9.43 -1.06 -0.80
C ALA A 231 9.29 -0.89 -2.32
N GLN A 232 10.15 -0.05 -2.94
CA GLN A 232 10.19 0.15 -4.39
C GLN A 232 10.70 -1.10 -5.13
N GLU A 233 11.76 -1.76 -4.63
CA GLU A 233 12.25 -3.03 -5.18
C GLU A 233 11.19 -4.12 -5.19
N GLY A 234 10.30 -4.12 -4.19
CA GLY A 234 9.17 -5.03 -4.12
C GLY A 234 8.23 -4.96 -5.34
N GLN A 235 8.22 -3.85 -6.08
CA GLN A 235 7.45 -3.70 -7.32
C GLN A 235 8.12 -4.40 -8.52
N VAL A 236 9.38 -4.81 -8.40
CA VAL A 236 10.16 -5.40 -9.48
C VAL A 236 10.38 -6.89 -9.22
N PRO A 237 9.81 -7.77 -10.03
CA PRO A 237 9.99 -9.21 -9.84
C PRO A 237 11.43 -9.62 -10.13
N VAL A 238 11.97 -10.51 -9.29
CA VAL A 238 13.23 -11.19 -9.58
C VAL A 238 12.98 -12.20 -10.71
N ILE A 239 13.80 -12.11 -11.77
CA ILE A 239 13.74 -13.03 -12.89
C ILE A 239 14.83 -14.08 -12.70
N ALA A 240 14.44 -15.35 -12.66
CA ALA A 240 15.34 -16.49 -12.61
C ALA A 240 15.28 -17.28 -13.93
N THR A 241 16.44 -17.71 -14.41
CA THR A 241 16.52 -18.59 -15.56
C THR A 241 17.55 -19.69 -15.31
N GLN A 242 17.32 -20.85 -15.90
CA GLN A 242 18.24 -21.96 -15.85
C GLN A 242 18.95 -22.07 -17.22
N THR A 243 20.25 -22.28 -17.22
CA THR A 243 21.06 -22.54 -18.43
C THR A 243 21.97 -23.73 -18.19
N ASP A 244 22.45 -24.31 -19.28
CA ASP A 244 23.51 -25.30 -19.21
C ASP A 244 24.86 -24.64 -18.90
N GLN A 245 25.88 -25.46 -18.61
CA GLN A 245 27.23 -24.98 -18.39
C GLN A 245 27.75 -24.31 -19.67
N HIS A 246 28.19 -23.08 -19.56
CA HIS A 246 28.78 -22.31 -20.66
C HIS A 246 29.88 -21.38 -20.15
N GLU A 247 30.76 -20.93 -21.04
CA GLU A 247 31.74 -19.89 -20.74
C GLU A 247 31.02 -18.52 -20.58
N GLY A 248 31.40 -17.77 -19.57
CA GLY A 248 30.88 -16.43 -19.27
C GLY A 248 32.00 -15.39 -19.14
N ARG A 249 31.70 -14.13 -19.46
CA ARG A 249 32.66 -13.01 -19.32
C ARG A 249 32.43 -12.22 -18.02
N LEU A 250 31.27 -12.41 -17.37
CA LEU A 250 30.93 -11.70 -16.12
C LEU A 250 31.34 -12.56 -14.93
N ALA A 251 31.63 -11.90 -13.82
CA ALA A 251 31.80 -12.58 -12.53
C ALA A 251 30.46 -13.20 -12.07
N ALA A 252 30.54 -14.14 -11.09
CA ALA A 252 29.36 -14.79 -10.54
C ALA A 252 28.37 -13.79 -9.93
N GLU A 253 28.87 -12.69 -9.39
CA GLU A 253 28.09 -11.54 -8.96
C GLU A 253 28.51 -10.31 -9.77
N TYR A 254 27.55 -9.67 -10.41
CA TYR A 254 27.81 -8.52 -11.25
C TYR A 254 26.68 -7.49 -11.18
N SER A 255 27.03 -6.23 -10.99
CA SER A 255 26.09 -5.10 -11.03
C SER A 255 26.53 -4.09 -12.09
N TYR A 256 25.60 -3.63 -12.91
CA TYR A 256 25.84 -2.54 -13.87
C TYR A 256 25.91 -1.17 -13.22
N LEU A 257 25.32 -1.02 -12.02
CA LEU A 257 25.31 0.22 -11.26
C LEU A 257 25.58 -0.10 -9.77
N THR A 258 26.43 0.69 -9.16
CA THR A 258 26.64 0.66 -7.71
C THR A 258 26.28 2.03 -7.16
N GLY A 259 25.25 2.08 -6.31
CA GLY A 259 24.87 3.28 -5.58
C GLY A 259 25.64 3.37 -4.27
N THR A 260 26.06 4.58 -3.91
CA THR A 260 26.78 4.86 -2.64
C THR A 260 25.93 5.57 -1.61
N ASN A 261 24.66 5.87 -1.94
CA ASN A 261 23.78 6.68 -1.10
C ASN A 261 22.35 6.14 -1.15
N ASP A 262 21.85 5.67 -0.03
CA ASP A 262 20.50 5.15 0.15
C ASP A 262 19.39 6.22 0.10
N GLN A 263 19.77 7.51 0.17
CA GLN A 263 18.84 8.63 0.00
C GLN A 263 18.47 8.89 -1.47
N VAL A 264 19.07 8.20 -2.42
CA VAL A 264 18.80 8.40 -3.85
C VAL A 264 18.17 7.18 -4.46
N ALA A 265 16.90 7.27 -4.81
CA ALA A 265 16.17 6.21 -5.49
C ALA A 265 16.54 6.12 -6.98
N LEU A 266 16.75 4.90 -7.48
CA LEU A 266 16.92 4.59 -8.89
C LEU A 266 15.57 4.18 -9.47
N THR A 267 15.04 4.92 -10.43
CA THR A 267 13.72 4.64 -11.04
C THR A 267 13.79 4.13 -12.46
N ALA A 268 14.91 4.27 -13.12
CA ALA A 268 15.13 3.67 -14.41
C ALA A 268 16.61 3.46 -14.71
N PHE A 269 16.90 2.31 -15.31
CA PHE A 269 18.17 2.01 -15.96
C PHE A 269 17.87 1.32 -17.30
N LYS A 270 18.12 2.00 -18.39
CA LYS A 270 17.75 1.52 -19.73
C LYS A 270 18.64 2.05 -20.82
N ARG A 271 18.56 1.42 -22.00
CA ARG A 271 19.19 1.93 -23.23
C ARG A 271 18.25 2.91 -23.94
N ARG A 272 18.80 3.97 -24.46
CA ARG A 272 18.11 4.88 -25.37
C ARG A 272 18.01 4.23 -26.77
N LEU A 273 16.81 4.26 -27.35
CA LEU A 273 16.54 3.59 -28.61
C LEU A 273 17.31 4.18 -29.80
N SER A 274 17.59 5.49 -29.77
CA SER A 274 18.21 6.19 -30.91
C SER A 274 19.71 5.92 -31.08
N ASP A 275 20.45 5.67 -29.98
CA ASP A 275 21.92 5.60 -30.02
C ASP A 275 22.53 4.62 -29.01
N ASN A 276 21.71 3.82 -28.36
CA ASN A 276 22.11 2.86 -27.32
C ASN A 276 22.78 3.47 -26.07
N ALA A 277 22.74 4.79 -25.89
CA ALA A 277 23.25 5.41 -24.68
C ALA A 277 22.53 4.89 -23.44
N LEU A 278 23.24 4.68 -22.34
CA LEU A 278 22.65 4.27 -21.07
C LEU A 278 21.97 5.48 -20.41
N ILE A 279 20.74 5.30 -19.99
CA ILE A 279 19.96 6.30 -19.29
C ILE A 279 19.71 5.79 -17.87
N THR A 280 20.10 6.61 -16.92
CA THR A 280 19.77 6.41 -15.49
C THR A 280 18.88 7.54 -15.05
N ARG A 281 17.78 7.21 -14.35
CA ARG A 281 16.91 8.20 -13.72
C ARG A 281 16.88 7.94 -12.22
N CYS A 282 17.19 8.99 -11.47
CA CYS A 282 17.22 8.96 -10.01
C CYS A 282 16.46 10.16 -9.45
N TYR A 283 15.97 10.04 -8.23
CA TYR A 283 15.45 11.16 -7.45
C TYR A 283 15.88 11.04 -5.98
N ASN A 284 15.81 12.15 -5.25
CA ASN A 284 16.18 12.21 -3.84
C ASN A 284 15.00 11.87 -2.95
N LEU A 285 15.15 10.85 -2.09
CA LEU A 285 14.15 10.40 -1.11
C LEU A 285 14.07 11.31 0.12
N SER A 286 15.07 12.19 0.31
CA SER A 286 15.15 13.06 1.49
C SER A 286 14.82 14.52 1.13
N ASN A 287 14.44 15.31 2.13
CA ASN A 287 14.29 16.76 2.01
C ASN A 287 15.62 17.53 2.14
N HIS A 288 16.76 16.80 2.18
CA HIS A 288 18.12 17.37 2.24
C HIS A 288 18.89 17.11 0.95
N LYS A 289 19.98 17.84 0.75
CA LYS A 289 20.88 17.60 -0.38
C LYS A 289 21.53 16.22 -0.25
N ALA A 290 21.31 15.36 -1.23
CA ALA A 290 21.96 14.06 -1.37
C ALA A 290 23.00 14.10 -2.49
N CYS A 291 24.16 13.48 -2.27
CA CYS A 291 25.20 13.34 -3.28
C CYS A 291 25.11 11.95 -3.90
N LEU A 292 25.03 11.88 -5.22
CA LEU A 292 25.15 10.63 -5.98
C LEU A 292 26.53 10.59 -6.64
N LEU A 293 27.39 9.70 -6.16
CA LEU A 293 28.61 9.31 -6.87
C LEU A 293 28.28 8.15 -7.78
N TYR A 294 28.49 8.33 -9.06
CA TYR A 294 28.38 7.25 -10.03
C TYR A 294 29.71 7.08 -10.75
N THR A 295 30.18 5.84 -10.84
CA THR A 295 31.32 5.44 -11.68
C THR A 295 30.78 4.55 -12.77
N SER A 296 30.68 5.09 -13.97
CA SER A 296 30.55 4.28 -15.16
C SER A 296 31.82 4.55 -15.98
N PRO A 297 32.55 3.53 -16.44
CA PRO A 297 33.63 3.76 -17.39
C PRO A 297 33.00 4.39 -18.64
N SER A 298 33.13 5.72 -18.73
CA SER A 298 32.74 6.43 -19.95
C SER A 298 33.63 5.96 -21.08
N PRO A 299 33.10 5.74 -22.29
CA PRO A 299 33.93 5.50 -23.47
C PRO A 299 34.96 6.62 -23.73
N ARG A 300 34.81 7.80 -23.11
CA ARG A 300 35.77 8.91 -23.18
C ARG A 300 36.94 8.74 -22.21
N ASP A 301 36.75 8.02 -21.12
CA ASP A 301 37.81 7.79 -20.11
C ASP A 301 38.77 6.69 -20.53
N GLN A 302 38.53 5.98 -21.64
CA GLN A 302 39.41 4.96 -22.22
C GLN A 302 40.40 5.54 -23.23
N ARG A 303 40.47 6.87 -23.39
CA ARG A 303 41.48 7.56 -24.20
C ARG A 303 42.46 8.28 -23.30
N GLY A 304 43.26 7.52 -22.59
CA GLY A 304 44.50 7.93 -21.99
C GLY A 304 45.67 7.39 -22.77
#